data_e401ec44e77e751897ec0e4724d215d8
#
_entry.id   e401ec44e77e751897ec0e4724d215d8
#
_cell.length_a   1.000
_cell.length_b   1.000
_cell.length_c   1.000
_cell.angle_alpha   90.00
_cell.angle_beta   90.00
_cell.angle_gamma   90.00
#
_symmetry.space_group_name_H-M   'P 1'
#
loop_
_entity.id
_entity.type
_entity.pdbx_description
1 polymer ?
#
loop_
_entity_poly.entity_id
_entity_poly.type
_entity_poly.pdbx_seq_one_letter_code
_entity_poly.pdbx_strand_id
1 'polypeptide(L)'
;MADEIKKLSSQLAQDPDSLVFLRLAEQLRHKGQLDAAHRVAVTGLERHPHLADAHDLFARILADKHDYERAFDEWDMALRIAPTHVGALKGLAFLYFKVGDVEQAAAHLEAAQRAAPDDQGVAQALALARGGQVPQDTPGAPPAAAAAPSPASVEEPLPVAAQPLEEARVFAGLEGAEEGLLLLDASGRVLGGALKNAQGQDVTDAVAAYLAGVSQEAARTTKLLGLGKWTGVAAEGRSGHVHLTAPTGDALLLVVRDRAVPMGRLAIIAQRAAGAARRWLEAHG
;
A
#
# COMPACT_ATOMS: atom_id res chain seq x y z
N MET A 1 -31.91 -8.07 -0.26
CA MET A 1 -30.45 -8.00 0.00
C MET A 1 -29.95 -8.97 1.08
N ALA A 2 -30.51 -9.01 2.31
CA ALA A 2 -30.10 -10.04 3.31
C ALA A 2 -30.44 -11.46 2.86
N ASP A 3 -31.59 -11.64 2.21
CA ASP A 3 -32.02 -12.94 1.68
C ASP A 3 -31.16 -13.41 0.51
N GLU A 4 -30.61 -12.48 -0.27
CA GLU A 4 -29.71 -12.80 -1.38
C GLU A 4 -28.37 -13.37 -0.87
N ILE A 5 -27.77 -12.78 0.15
CA ILE A 5 -26.56 -13.32 0.78
C ILE A 5 -26.80 -14.72 1.34
N LYS A 6 -27.94 -14.94 2.03
CA LYS A 6 -28.31 -16.27 2.52
C LYS A 6 -28.43 -17.27 1.39
N LYS A 7 -29.11 -16.90 0.30
CA LYS A 7 -29.25 -17.73 -0.90
C LYS A 7 -27.91 -18.08 -1.52
N LEU A 8 -27.04 -17.07 -1.75
CA LEU A 8 -25.70 -17.28 -2.31
C LEU A 8 -24.83 -18.16 -1.39
N SER A 9 -24.89 -17.94 -0.06
CA SER A 9 -24.19 -18.78 0.92
C SER A 9 -24.67 -20.22 0.89
N SER A 10 -25.98 -20.45 0.75
CA SER A 10 -26.55 -21.80 0.65
C SER A 10 -26.14 -22.49 -0.66
N GLN A 11 -26.09 -21.75 -1.76
CA GLN A 11 -25.62 -22.26 -3.05
C GLN A 11 -24.14 -22.64 -3.00
N LEU A 12 -23.30 -21.79 -2.40
CA LEU A 12 -21.87 -22.07 -2.24
C LEU A 12 -21.63 -23.28 -1.31
N ALA A 13 -22.46 -23.46 -0.28
CA ALA A 13 -22.38 -24.63 0.60
C ALA A 13 -22.78 -25.94 -0.11
N GLN A 14 -23.69 -25.89 -1.09
CA GLN A 14 -24.09 -27.04 -1.90
C GLN A 14 -23.08 -27.36 -2.99
N ASP A 15 -22.50 -26.35 -3.60
CA ASP A 15 -21.47 -26.46 -4.62
C ASP A 15 -20.29 -25.52 -4.31
N PRO A 16 -19.29 -26.01 -3.55
CA PRO A 16 -18.13 -25.21 -3.15
C PRO A 16 -17.21 -24.77 -4.30
N ASP A 17 -17.29 -25.42 -5.46
CA ASP A 17 -16.50 -25.08 -6.65
C ASP A 17 -17.23 -24.09 -7.57
N SER A 18 -18.43 -23.68 -7.19
CA SER A 18 -19.22 -22.72 -7.95
C SER A 18 -18.62 -21.31 -7.90
N LEU A 19 -18.61 -20.61 -9.03
CA LEU A 19 -18.21 -19.21 -9.14
C LEU A 19 -19.17 -18.23 -8.39
N VAL A 20 -20.21 -18.74 -7.73
CA VAL A 20 -21.09 -17.96 -6.88
C VAL A 20 -20.35 -17.21 -5.78
N PHE A 21 -19.17 -17.70 -5.37
CA PHE A 21 -18.33 -17.02 -4.39
C PHE A 21 -17.97 -15.58 -4.81
N LEU A 22 -17.79 -15.30 -6.11
CA LEU A 22 -17.53 -13.96 -6.60
C LEU A 22 -18.67 -13.00 -6.25
N ARG A 23 -19.91 -13.41 -6.51
CA ARG A 23 -21.08 -12.59 -6.18
C ARG A 23 -21.27 -12.47 -4.67
N LEU A 24 -21.05 -13.54 -3.93
CA LEU A 24 -21.18 -13.54 -2.46
C LEU A 24 -20.16 -12.60 -1.83
N ALA A 25 -18.89 -12.73 -2.19
CA ALA A 25 -17.82 -11.89 -1.66
C ALA A 25 -18.04 -10.40 -2.02
N GLU A 26 -18.47 -10.10 -3.25
CA GLU A 26 -18.78 -8.74 -3.68
C GLU A 26 -19.96 -8.14 -2.90
N GLN A 27 -21.03 -8.90 -2.66
CA GLN A 27 -22.15 -8.45 -1.83
C GLN A 27 -21.75 -8.20 -0.37
N LEU A 28 -20.88 -9.04 0.18
CA LEU A 28 -20.34 -8.86 1.52
C LEU A 28 -19.44 -7.60 1.58
N ARG A 29 -18.60 -7.39 0.57
CA ARG A 29 -17.74 -6.21 0.43
C ARG A 29 -18.58 -4.92 0.41
N HIS A 30 -19.60 -4.85 -0.44
CA HIS A 30 -20.52 -3.70 -0.53
C HIS A 30 -21.28 -3.41 0.77
N LYS A 31 -21.45 -4.40 1.64
CA LYS A 31 -22.04 -4.22 2.97
C LYS A 31 -21.00 -3.85 4.05
N GLY A 32 -19.75 -3.65 3.70
CA GLY A 32 -18.68 -3.40 4.66
C GLY A 32 -18.33 -4.61 5.51
N GLN A 33 -18.84 -5.80 5.21
CA GLN A 33 -18.51 -7.05 5.91
C GLN A 33 -17.19 -7.62 5.37
N LEU A 34 -16.12 -6.82 5.46
CA LEU A 34 -14.85 -7.07 4.80
C LEU A 34 -14.18 -8.37 5.25
N ASP A 35 -14.29 -8.75 6.54
CA ASP A 35 -13.72 -10.01 7.03
C ASP A 35 -14.44 -11.23 6.49
N ALA A 36 -15.76 -11.16 6.33
CA ALA A 36 -16.51 -12.24 5.71
C ALA A 36 -16.23 -12.32 4.21
N ALA A 37 -16.19 -11.18 3.51
CA ALA A 37 -15.80 -11.10 2.10
C ALA A 37 -14.40 -11.69 1.87
N HIS A 38 -13.44 -11.34 2.71
CA HIS A 38 -12.06 -11.84 2.66
C HIS A 38 -12.02 -13.37 2.76
N ARG A 39 -12.68 -13.96 3.77
CA ARG A 39 -12.72 -15.42 3.92
C ARG A 39 -13.32 -16.13 2.69
N VAL A 40 -14.42 -15.60 2.17
CA VAL A 40 -15.07 -16.16 0.98
C VAL A 40 -14.16 -16.07 -0.24
N ALA A 41 -13.49 -14.94 -0.43
CA ALA A 41 -12.58 -14.72 -1.57
C ALA A 41 -11.34 -15.63 -1.48
N VAL A 42 -10.71 -15.78 -0.31
CA VAL A 42 -9.56 -16.68 -0.12
C VAL A 42 -9.95 -18.12 -0.45
N THR A 43 -11.05 -18.62 0.13
CA THR A 43 -11.51 -19.99 -0.14
C THR A 43 -11.86 -20.19 -1.63
N GLY A 44 -12.42 -19.16 -2.29
CA GLY A 44 -12.69 -19.21 -3.72
C GLY A 44 -11.40 -19.24 -4.56
N LEU A 45 -10.38 -18.46 -4.19
CA LEU A 45 -9.07 -18.44 -4.85
C LEU A 45 -8.32 -19.75 -4.70
N GLU A 46 -8.37 -20.41 -3.53
CA GLU A 46 -7.77 -21.73 -3.32
C GLU A 46 -8.30 -22.77 -4.32
N ARG A 47 -9.56 -22.62 -4.76
CA ARG A 47 -10.21 -23.50 -5.72
C ARG A 47 -10.04 -23.05 -7.19
N HIS A 48 -9.92 -21.74 -7.39
CA HIS A 48 -9.83 -21.12 -8.71
C HIS A 48 -8.61 -20.20 -8.84
N PRO A 49 -7.36 -20.72 -8.66
CA PRO A 49 -6.15 -19.90 -8.60
C PRO A 49 -5.77 -19.24 -9.94
N HIS A 50 -6.44 -19.58 -11.04
CA HIS A 50 -6.19 -19.01 -12.36
C HIS A 50 -7.34 -18.14 -12.86
N LEU A 51 -8.23 -17.71 -11.97
CA LEU A 51 -9.36 -16.87 -12.34
C LEU A 51 -9.03 -15.39 -12.05
N ALA A 52 -8.79 -14.61 -13.11
CA ALA A 52 -8.42 -13.18 -12.97
C ALA A 52 -9.46 -12.36 -12.20
N ASP A 53 -10.76 -12.62 -12.42
CA ASP A 53 -11.85 -11.95 -11.68
C ASP A 53 -11.80 -12.22 -10.18
N ALA A 54 -11.32 -13.40 -9.76
CA ALA A 54 -11.19 -13.74 -8.35
C ALA A 54 -10.05 -12.95 -7.68
N HIS A 55 -8.91 -12.84 -8.36
CA HIS A 55 -7.78 -12.02 -7.94
C HIS A 55 -8.18 -10.54 -7.86
N ASP A 56 -8.87 -10.01 -8.88
CA ASP A 56 -9.36 -8.62 -8.86
C ASP A 56 -10.33 -8.38 -7.69
N LEU A 57 -11.29 -9.26 -7.47
CA LEU A 57 -12.22 -9.15 -6.36
C LEU A 57 -11.48 -9.19 -5.01
N PHE A 58 -10.54 -10.10 -4.85
CA PHE A 58 -9.76 -10.20 -3.62
C PHE A 58 -8.90 -8.96 -3.40
N ALA A 59 -8.25 -8.45 -4.45
CA ALA A 59 -7.50 -7.19 -4.39
C ALA A 59 -8.37 -6.01 -3.96
N ARG A 60 -9.59 -5.89 -4.47
CA ARG A 60 -10.55 -4.84 -4.04
C ARG A 60 -10.93 -4.97 -2.58
N ILE A 61 -11.14 -6.17 -2.08
CA ILE A 61 -11.41 -6.42 -0.64
C ILE A 61 -10.20 -6.01 0.21
N LEU A 62 -8.98 -6.35 -0.22
CA LEU A 62 -7.74 -5.97 0.45
C LEU A 62 -7.54 -4.45 0.44
N ALA A 63 -7.83 -3.78 -0.67
CA ALA A 63 -7.76 -2.32 -0.78
C ALA A 63 -8.76 -1.62 0.16
N ASP A 64 -9.99 -2.13 0.30
CA ASP A 64 -10.98 -1.64 1.25
C ASP A 64 -10.55 -1.87 2.71
N LYS A 65 -9.73 -2.89 2.97
CA LYS A 65 -9.08 -3.14 4.27
C LYS A 65 -7.78 -2.34 4.45
N HIS A 66 -7.40 -1.50 3.48
CA HIS A 66 -6.15 -0.73 3.45
C HIS A 66 -4.87 -1.58 3.39
N ASP A 67 -4.98 -2.85 3.02
CA ASP A 67 -3.84 -3.73 2.75
C ASP A 67 -3.40 -3.59 1.27
N TYR A 68 -2.78 -2.44 0.99
CA TYR A 68 -2.44 -2.05 -0.39
C TYR A 68 -1.31 -2.89 -1.01
N GLU A 69 -0.41 -3.45 -0.18
CA GLU A 69 0.66 -4.31 -0.67
C GLU A 69 0.10 -5.60 -1.25
N ARG A 70 -0.74 -6.29 -0.48
CA ARG A 70 -1.37 -7.51 -0.96
C ARG A 70 -2.37 -7.24 -2.08
N ALA A 71 -3.07 -6.10 -2.04
CA ALA A 71 -3.94 -5.69 -3.14
C ALA A 71 -3.15 -5.51 -4.45
N PHE A 72 -1.95 -4.94 -4.38
CA PHE A 72 -1.07 -4.81 -5.54
C PHE A 72 -0.69 -6.18 -6.11
N ASP A 73 -0.27 -7.12 -5.25
CA ASP A 73 0.11 -8.47 -5.68
C ASP A 73 -1.03 -9.20 -6.37
N GLU A 74 -2.24 -9.07 -5.84
CA GLU A 74 -3.42 -9.72 -6.41
C GLU A 74 -3.84 -9.11 -7.75
N TRP A 75 -3.78 -7.78 -7.91
CA TRP A 75 -4.02 -7.15 -9.21
C TRP A 75 -2.93 -7.45 -10.23
N ASP A 76 -1.65 -7.53 -9.82
CA ASP A 76 -0.56 -7.97 -10.68
C ASP A 76 -0.78 -9.42 -11.14
N MET A 77 -1.22 -10.30 -10.23
CA MET A 77 -1.57 -11.68 -10.58
C MET A 77 -2.74 -11.72 -11.56
N ALA A 78 -3.79 -10.91 -11.36
CA ALA A 78 -4.90 -10.81 -12.31
C ALA A 78 -4.43 -10.42 -13.72
N LEU A 79 -3.47 -9.47 -13.82
CA LEU A 79 -2.90 -9.07 -15.12
C LEU A 79 -1.96 -10.10 -15.72
N ARG A 80 -1.28 -10.92 -14.93
CA ARG A 80 -0.50 -12.06 -15.46
C ARG A 80 -1.40 -13.11 -16.08
N ILE A 81 -2.60 -13.32 -15.54
CA ILE A 81 -3.61 -14.25 -16.06
C ILE A 81 -4.32 -13.63 -17.26
N ALA A 82 -4.77 -12.39 -17.14
CA ALA A 82 -5.50 -11.64 -18.16
C ALA A 82 -4.93 -10.22 -18.31
N PRO A 83 -3.99 -9.98 -19.24
CA PRO A 83 -3.28 -8.71 -19.37
C PRO A 83 -4.17 -7.49 -19.69
N THR A 84 -5.39 -7.71 -20.14
CA THR A 84 -6.37 -6.67 -20.47
C THR A 84 -7.49 -6.57 -19.44
N HIS A 85 -7.32 -7.14 -18.24
CA HIS A 85 -8.35 -7.12 -17.19
C HIS A 85 -8.57 -5.70 -16.66
N VAL A 86 -9.66 -5.07 -17.08
CA VAL A 86 -9.95 -3.64 -16.81
C VAL A 86 -10.00 -3.32 -15.32
N GLY A 87 -10.61 -4.20 -14.50
CA GLY A 87 -10.66 -4.03 -13.04
C GLY A 87 -9.27 -3.95 -12.42
N ALA A 88 -8.38 -4.88 -12.78
CA ALA A 88 -7.01 -4.91 -12.26
C ALA A 88 -6.19 -3.70 -12.73
N LEU A 89 -6.31 -3.29 -14.00
CA LEU A 89 -5.67 -2.09 -14.51
C LEU A 89 -6.11 -0.84 -13.75
N LYS A 90 -7.41 -0.69 -13.47
CA LYS A 90 -7.97 0.42 -12.66
C LYS A 90 -7.46 0.35 -11.22
N GLY A 91 -7.38 -0.85 -10.65
CA GLY A 91 -6.88 -1.08 -9.29
C GLY A 91 -5.42 -0.68 -9.12
N LEU A 92 -4.55 -1.12 -10.02
CA LEU A 92 -3.14 -0.70 -10.01
C LEU A 92 -2.98 0.80 -10.24
N ALA A 93 -3.74 1.39 -11.16
CA ALA A 93 -3.73 2.84 -11.36
C ALA A 93 -4.10 3.59 -10.08
N PHE A 94 -5.11 3.13 -9.34
CA PHE A 94 -5.49 3.70 -8.05
C PHE A 94 -4.33 3.63 -7.04
N LEU A 95 -3.62 2.50 -6.96
CA LEU A 95 -2.48 2.37 -6.05
C LEU A 95 -1.32 3.27 -6.44
N TYR A 96 -1.00 3.37 -7.73
CA TYR A 96 0.03 4.27 -8.22
C TYR A 96 -0.31 5.74 -7.94
N PHE A 97 -1.58 6.14 -8.08
CA PHE A 97 -2.03 7.46 -7.63
C PHE A 97 -1.81 7.70 -6.14
N LYS A 98 -2.13 6.71 -5.32
CA LYS A 98 -1.96 6.84 -3.86
C LYS A 98 -0.50 7.09 -3.46
N VAL A 99 0.45 6.56 -4.20
CA VAL A 99 1.89 6.79 -3.94
C VAL A 99 2.46 7.98 -4.72
N GLY A 100 1.63 8.70 -5.48
CA GLY A 100 2.02 9.89 -6.23
C GLY A 100 2.69 9.61 -7.58
N ASP A 101 2.72 8.35 -8.02
CA ASP A 101 3.25 7.96 -9.32
C ASP A 101 2.16 8.11 -10.40
N VAL A 102 1.94 9.36 -10.79
CA VAL A 102 0.88 9.73 -11.75
C VAL A 102 1.17 9.17 -13.15
N GLU A 103 2.44 9.00 -13.50
CA GLU A 103 2.85 8.48 -14.81
C GLU A 103 2.44 7.01 -14.95
N GLN A 104 2.78 6.17 -13.98
CA GLN A 104 2.37 4.76 -13.97
C GLN A 104 0.85 4.60 -13.86
N ALA A 105 0.20 5.44 -13.05
CA ALA A 105 -1.24 5.46 -12.98
C ALA A 105 -1.89 5.75 -14.34
N ALA A 106 -1.39 6.76 -15.07
CA ALA A 106 -1.86 7.09 -16.40
C ALA A 106 -1.62 5.95 -17.40
N ALA A 107 -0.44 5.32 -17.36
CA ALA A 107 -0.11 4.18 -18.23
C ALA A 107 -1.09 3.01 -18.07
N HIS A 108 -1.43 2.65 -16.82
CA HIS A 108 -2.42 1.62 -16.54
C HIS A 108 -3.83 2.02 -16.99
N LEU A 109 -4.23 3.29 -16.81
CA LEU A 109 -5.53 3.78 -17.29
C LEU A 109 -5.61 3.81 -18.80
N GLU A 110 -4.53 4.13 -19.50
CA GLU A 110 -4.47 4.04 -20.98
C GLU A 110 -4.61 2.60 -21.46
N ALA A 111 -4.00 1.66 -20.76
CA ALA A 111 -4.20 0.23 -21.04
C ALA A 111 -5.66 -0.19 -20.79
N ALA A 112 -6.26 0.26 -19.70
CA ALA A 112 -7.67 0.02 -19.38
C ALA A 112 -8.61 0.62 -20.45
N GLN A 113 -8.32 1.84 -20.93
CA GLN A 113 -9.10 2.50 -21.97
C GLN A 113 -9.01 1.76 -23.31
N ARG A 114 -7.84 1.22 -23.64
CA ARG A 114 -7.70 0.38 -24.85
C ARG A 114 -8.50 -0.91 -24.74
N ALA A 115 -8.57 -1.51 -23.56
CA ALA A 115 -9.33 -2.72 -23.29
C ALA A 115 -10.85 -2.49 -23.25
N ALA A 116 -11.28 -1.33 -22.76
CA ALA A 116 -12.69 -0.91 -22.63
C ALA A 116 -12.86 0.55 -23.06
N PRO A 117 -12.93 0.83 -24.38
CA PRO A 117 -13.01 2.20 -24.91
C PRO A 117 -14.25 2.98 -24.44
N ASP A 118 -15.34 2.29 -24.15
CA ASP A 118 -16.62 2.88 -23.76
C ASP A 118 -16.78 3.05 -22.23
N ASP A 119 -15.78 2.64 -21.43
CA ASP A 119 -15.82 2.83 -19.96
C ASP A 119 -15.56 4.31 -19.61
N GLN A 120 -16.65 5.04 -19.34
CA GLN A 120 -16.59 6.46 -18.97
C GLN A 120 -15.80 6.68 -17.68
N GLY A 121 -15.80 5.73 -16.73
CA GLY A 121 -15.04 5.82 -15.50
C GLY A 121 -13.53 5.79 -15.75
N VAL A 122 -13.08 4.97 -16.71
CA VAL A 122 -11.67 4.95 -17.15
C VAL A 122 -11.30 6.28 -17.81
N ALA A 123 -12.15 6.79 -18.72
CA ALA A 123 -11.89 8.04 -19.41
C ALA A 123 -11.79 9.23 -18.43
N GLN A 124 -12.68 9.29 -17.43
CA GLN A 124 -12.65 10.31 -16.38
C GLN A 124 -11.40 10.20 -15.50
N ALA A 125 -11.06 8.98 -15.06
CA ALA A 125 -9.86 8.74 -14.26
C ALA A 125 -8.58 9.14 -15.00
N LEU A 126 -8.51 8.85 -16.32
CA LEU A 126 -7.39 9.24 -17.16
C LEU A 126 -7.29 10.75 -17.34
N ALA A 127 -8.42 11.45 -17.50
CA ALA A 127 -8.44 12.90 -17.57
C ALA A 127 -7.95 13.55 -16.27
N LEU A 128 -8.36 13.01 -15.11
CA LEU A 128 -7.88 13.46 -13.80
C LEU A 128 -6.38 13.21 -13.62
N ALA A 129 -5.89 12.03 -14.06
CA ALA A 129 -4.48 11.69 -14.07
C ALA A 129 -3.65 12.73 -14.82
N ARG A 130 -4.04 13.02 -16.04
CA ARG A 130 -3.35 13.99 -16.90
C ARG A 130 -3.46 15.43 -16.39
N GLY A 131 -4.52 15.75 -15.65
CA GLY A 131 -4.72 17.04 -14.97
C GLY A 131 -3.95 17.19 -13.65
N GLY A 132 -3.25 16.18 -13.19
CA GLY A 132 -2.51 16.18 -11.91
C GLY A 132 -3.41 16.18 -10.67
N GLN A 133 -4.71 15.89 -10.80
CA GLN A 133 -5.65 15.78 -9.69
C GLN A 133 -5.88 14.32 -9.32
N VAL A 134 -5.71 14.01 -8.04
CA VAL A 134 -5.98 12.65 -7.51
C VAL A 134 -7.49 12.43 -7.45
N PRO A 135 -8.05 11.36 -8.03
CA PRO A 135 -9.46 11.03 -7.86
C PRO A 135 -9.76 10.76 -6.38
N GLN A 136 -10.77 11.45 -5.84
CA GLN A 136 -11.21 11.24 -4.45
C GLN A 136 -12.11 10.02 -4.28
N ASP A 137 -12.52 9.38 -5.37
CA ASP A 137 -13.45 8.25 -5.33
C ASP A 137 -12.74 6.92 -5.48
N THR A 138 -12.89 6.08 -4.47
CA THR A 138 -12.51 4.66 -4.47
C THR A 138 -13.32 3.93 -5.53
N PRO A 139 -12.75 3.04 -6.36
CA PRO A 139 -13.54 2.23 -7.26
C PRO A 139 -14.49 1.34 -6.46
N GLY A 140 -15.76 1.72 -6.41
CA GLY A 140 -16.83 0.92 -5.82
C GLY A 140 -17.27 1.28 -4.39
N ALA A 141 -16.99 2.49 -3.88
CA ALA A 141 -17.56 2.94 -2.62
C ALA A 141 -19.04 3.38 -2.78
N PRO A 142 -19.95 2.90 -1.93
CA PRO A 142 -21.29 3.47 -1.84
C PRO A 142 -21.22 4.87 -1.19
N PRO A 143 -22.24 5.75 -1.42
CA PRO A 143 -22.24 7.11 -0.91
C PRO A 143 -22.16 7.12 0.62
N ALA A 144 -21.36 8.05 1.12
CA ALA A 144 -21.14 8.28 2.54
C ALA A 144 -22.45 8.50 3.29
N ALA A 145 -22.72 7.66 4.27
CA ALA A 145 -23.70 7.95 5.31
C ALA A 145 -22.95 8.43 6.56
N ALA A 146 -23.42 9.55 7.03
CA ALA A 146 -22.88 10.39 8.07
C ALA A 146 -22.81 9.75 9.46
N ALA A 147 -22.00 10.42 10.30
CA ALA A 147 -22.06 10.52 11.75
C ALA A 147 -21.13 9.66 12.58
N ALA A 148 -20.13 10.37 13.12
CA ALA A 148 -19.42 10.02 14.35
C ALA A 148 -20.37 9.93 15.56
N PRO A 149 -19.94 9.26 16.64
CA PRO A 149 -19.66 10.05 17.84
C PRO A 149 -18.30 9.74 18.50
N SER A 150 -17.67 10.80 18.96
CA SER A 150 -16.70 10.84 20.06
C SER A 150 -17.42 10.70 21.41
N PRO A 151 -16.73 10.81 22.54
CA PRO A 151 -15.57 10.09 23.10
C PRO A 151 -15.86 9.58 24.52
N ALA A 152 -15.01 8.75 25.06
CA ALA A 152 -14.78 8.61 26.53
C ALA A 152 -13.58 7.65 26.67
N SER A 153 -12.63 7.88 27.45
CA SER A 153 -12.32 8.28 28.76
C SER A 153 -10.80 8.24 28.90
N VAL A 154 -10.29 9.28 29.51
CA VAL A 154 -8.91 9.44 29.94
C VAL A 154 -8.65 8.48 31.09
N GLU A 155 -7.64 7.61 30.98
CA GLU A 155 -6.95 7.02 32.11
C GLU A 155 -5.51 7.53 32.13
N GLU A 156 -5.15 8.17 33.22
CA GLU A 156 -3.80 8.66 33.51
C GLU A 156 -2.79 7.51 33.53
N PRO A 157 -1.63 7.65 32.90
CA PRO A 157 -0.57 6.66 33.05
C PRO A 157 0.25 6.97 34.32
N LEU A 158 0.35 5.95 35.15
CA LEU A 158 1.35 5.87 36.24
C LEU A 158 2.78 5.95 35.66
N PRO A 159 3.76 6.51 36.41
CA PRO A 159 5.12 6.67 35.94
C PRO A 159 5.80 5.32 35.81
N VAL A 160 6.07 4.91 34.59
CA VAL A 160 6.89 3.73 34.27
C VAL A 160 8.36 4.14 34.37
N ALA A 161 9.08 3.46 35.25
CA ALA A 161 10.52 3.56 35.39
C ALA A 161 11.19 3.29 34.01
N ALA A 162 12.19 4.11 33.71
CA ALA A 162 13.01 3.98 32.52
C ALA A 162 13.64 2.57 32.45
N GLN A 163 13.08 1.71 31.61
CA GLN A 163 13.72 0.47 31.20
C GLN A 163 14.74 0.78 30.08
N PRO A 164 15.88 0.08 30.00
CA PRO A 164 16.81 0.26 28.89
C PRO A 164 16.06 0.02 27.58
N LEU A 165 16.26 0.92 26.61
CA LEU A 165 15.71 0.87 25.27
C LEU A 165 16.04 -0.51 24.64
N GLU A 166 15.19 -1.50 24.87
CA GLU A 166 15.09 -2.62 23.96
C GLU A 166 14.82 -2.00 22.58
N GLU A 167 15.56 -2.43 21.56
CA GLU A 167 15.45 -1.97 20.17
C GLU A 167 13.97 -1.82 19.82
N ALA A 168 13.48 -0.60 19.96
CA ALA A 168 12.06 -0.32 19.85
C ALA A 168 11.65 -0.69 18.45
N ARG A 169 10.75 -1.64 18.30
CA ARG A 169 10.25 -2.14 17.03
C ARG A 169 9.48 -1.05 16.29
N VAL A 170 10.24 -0.09 15.74
CA VAL A 170 9.68 1.03 14.94
C VAL A 170 8.73 0.52 13.87
N PHE A 171 9.07 -0.63 13.31
CA PHE A 171 8.34 -1.27 12.22
C PHE A 171 7.46 -2.45 12.68
N ALA A 172 7.12 -2.52 13.97
CA ALA A 172 6.18 -3.52 14.49
C ALA A 172 4.83 -3.41 13.76
N GLY A 173 4.34 -4.55 13.25
CA GLY A 173 3.09 -4.61 12.47
C GLY A 173 3.26 -4.38 10.97
N LEU A 174 4.48 -4.31 10.46
CA LEU A 174 4.78 -4.40 9.03
C LEU A 174 5.18 -5.84 8.66
N GLU A 175 4.32 -6.79 9.01
CA GLU A 175 4.58 -8.21 8.77
C GLU A 175 4.98 -8.47 7.31
N GLY A 176 6.14 -9.11 7.12
CA GLY A 176 6.72 -9.42 5.81
C GLY A 176 7.46 -8.27 5.12
N ALA A 177 7.44 -7.05 5.68
CA ALA A 177 8.13 -5.88 5.12
C ALA A 177 9.25 -5.33 6.03
N GLU A 178 9.59 -6.03 7.10
CA GLU A 178 10.58 -5.58 8.11
C GLU A 178 12.02 -5.57 7.58
N GLU A 179 12.35 -6.42 6.62
CA GLU A 179 13.71 -6.49 6.05
C GLU A 179 13.99 -5.30 5.13
N GLY A 180 15.22 -4.81 5.20
CA GLY A 180 15.70 -3.73 4.33
C GLY A 180 15.03 -2.38 4.60
N LEU A 181 14.61 -2.13 5.85
CA LEU A 181 14.16 -0.83 6.34
C LEU A 181 15.19 -0.24 7.28
N LEU A 182 15.45 1.07 7.16
CA LEU A 182 16.34 1.81 8.06
C LEU A 182 15.78 3.19 8.32
N LEU A 183 15.50 3.50 9.58
CA LEU A 183 15.09 4.83 10.04
C LEU A 183 16.28 5.53 10.71
N LEU A 184 16.54 6.75 10.27
CA LEU A 184 17.61 7.61 10.74
C LEU A 184 17.05 8.94 11.25
N ASP A 185 17.72 9.56 12.21
CA ASP A 185 17.51 10.97 12.51
C ASP A 185 18.29 11.89 11.52
N ALA A 186 18.12 13.20 11.66
CA ALA A 186 18.78 14.19 10.80
C ALA A 186 20.33 14.14 10.89
N SER A 187 20.89 13.59 11.97
CA SER A 187 22.33 13.45 12.16
C SER A 187 22.91 12.16 11.57
N GLY A 188 22.05 11.26 11.08
CA GLY A 188 22.42 9.96 10.57
C GLY A 188 22.48 8.86 11.65
N ARG A 189 21.97 9.13 12.87
CA ARG A 189 21.88 8.11 13.92
C ARG A 189 20.75 7.14 13.59
N VAL A 190 21.01 5.85 13.73
CA VAL A 190 20.02 4.79 13.54
C VAL A 190 18.99 4.84 14.68
N LEU A 191 17.72 4.98 14.32
CA LEU A 191 16.57 4.94 15.22
C LEU A 191 15.88 3.58 15.22
N GLY A 192 16.02 2.82 14.11
CA GLY A 192 15.48 1.47 14.00
C GLY A 192 15.70 0.84 12.63
N GLY A 193 15.59 -0.49 12.57
CA GLY A 193 15.85 -1.26 11.37
C GLY A 193 17.31 -1.67 11.20
N ALA A 194 17.58 -2.52 10.21
CA ALA A 194 18.92 -2.99 9.87
C ALA A 194 19.02 -3.30 8.37
N LEU A 195 20.21 -3.16 7.82
CA LEU A 195 20.51 -3.45 6.43
C LEU A 195 21.61 -4.48 6.31
N LYS A 196 21.41 -5.43 5.41
CA LYS A 196 22.43 -6.45 5.05
C LYS A 196 22.77 -6.31 3.57
N ASN A 197 24.05 -6.49 3.25
CA ASN A 197 24.48 -6.58 1.85
C ASN A 197 24.16 -7.98 1.26
N ALA A 198 24.46 -8.18 -0.02
CA ALA A 198 24.22 -9.44 -0.73
C ALA A 198 25.00 -10.65 -0.13
N GLN A 199 26.01 -10.39 0.70
CA GLN A 199 26.80 -11.40 1.42
C GLN A 199 26.25 -11.66 2.82
N GLY A 200 25.13 -11.03 3.22
CA GLY A 200 24.52 -11.17 4.54
C GLY A 200 25.25 -10.40 5.67
N GLN A 201 26.23 -9.56 5.33
CA GLN A 201 26.93 -8.73 6.31
C GLN A 201 26.10 -7.50 6.66
N ASP A 202 26.09 -7.12 7.92
CA ASP A 202 25.45 -5.89 8.38
C ASP A 202 26.24 -4.69 7.86
N VAL A 203 25.53 -3.78 7.18
CA VAL A 203 26.05 -2.54 6.61
C VAL A 203 25.31 -1.30 7.11
N THR A 204 24.51 -1.48 8.17
CA THR A 204 23.61 -0.46 8.72
C THR A 204 24.33 0.85 9.03
N ASP A 205 25.39 0.80 9.84
CA ASP A 205 26.14 2.00 10.26
C ASP A 205 26.85 2.67 9.09
N ALA A 206 27.39 1.89 8.16
CA ALA A 206 28.07 2.43 6.98
C ALA A 206 27.08 3.19 6.08
N VAL A 207 25.89 2.61 5.83
CA VAL A 207 24.84 3.26 5.05
C VAL A 207 24.30 4.49 5.78
N ALA A 208 24.08 4.40 7.08
CA ALA A 208 23.64 5.52 7.91
C ALA A 208 24.58 6.72 7.81
N ALA A 209 25.89 6.49 7.88
CA ALA A 209 26.92 7.53 7.75
C ALA A 209 26.86 8.22 6.37
N TYR A 210 26.64 7.48 5.28
CA TYR A 210 26.49 8.07 3.93
C TYR A 210 25.19 8.84 3.76
N LEU A 211 24.13 8.49 4.48
CA LEU A 211 22.83 9.16 4.39
C LEU A 211 22.70 10.37 5.31
N ALA A 212 23.67 10.58 6.21
CA ALA A 212 23.73 11.77 7.06
C ALA A 212 23.68 13.04 6.20
N GLY A 213 22.74 13.93 6.46
CA GLY A 213 22.56 15.19 5.73
C GLY A 213 21.83 15.11 4.39
N VAL A 214 21.54 13.91 3.85
CA VAL A 214 20.82 13.76 2.55
C VAL A 214 19.46 14.45 2.58
N SER A 215 18.72 14.37 3.70
CA SER A 215 17.42 15.05 3.86
C SER A 215 17.56 16.57 3.72
N GLN A 216 18.61 17.17 4.28
CA GLN A 216 18.87 18.61 4.20
C GLN A 216 19.24 19.04 2.79
N GLU A 217 20.08 18.27 2.11
CA GLU A 217 20.47 18.56 0.73
C GLU A 217 19.30 18.41 -0.25
N ALA A 218 18.45 17.39 -0.06
CA ALA A 218 17.22 17.23 -0.82
C ALA A 218 16.28 18.42 -0.61
N ALA A 219 16.10 18.88 0.64
CA ALA A 219 15.28 20.04 0.96
C ALA A 219 15.83 21.35 0.34
N ARG A 220 17.15 21.54 0.35
CA ARG A 220 17.80 22.71 -0.31
C ARG A 220 17.61 22.68 -1.82
N THR A 221 17.80 21.51 -2.43
CA THR A 221 17.69 21.33 -3.87
C THR A 221 16.25 21.58 -4.36
N THR A 222 15.25 20.99 -3.70
CA THR A 222 13.85 21.21 -4.07
C THR A 222 13.40 22.64 -3.88
N LYS A 223 13.93 23.34 -2.85
CA LYS A 223 13.69 24.77 -2.64
C LYS A 223 14.28 25.61 -3.76
N LEU A 224 15.51 25.34 -4.17
CA LEU A 224 16.17 26.06 -5.27
C LEU A 224 15.44 25.87 -6.61
N LEU A 225 14.90 24.68 -6.84
CA LEU A 225 14.15 24.34 -8.06
C LEU A 225 12.68 24.78 -8.02
N GLY A 226 12.20 25.32 -6.90
CA GLY A 226 10.79 25.72 -6.74
C GLY A 226 9.82 24.53 -6.70
N LEU A 227 10.30 23.32 -6.42
CA LEU A 227 9.48 22.08 -6.41
C LEU A 227 8.68 21.87 -5.11
N GLY A 228 8.85 22.78 -4.13
CA GLY A 228 8.20 22.64 -2.83
C GLY A 228 8.96 21.69 -1.89
N LYS A 229 8.22 21.05 -0.94
CA LYS A 229 8.79 20.11 0.00
C LYS A 229 9.05 18.76 -0.68
N TRP A 230 10.25 18.23 -0.55
CA TRP A 230 10.53 16.88 -1.07
C TRP A 230 9.78 15.81 -0.28
N THR A 231 9.30 14.80 -0.97
CA THR A 231 8.52 13.69 -0.40
C THR A 231 9.26 12.37 -0.43
N GLY A 232 10.14 12.19 -1.43
CA GLY A 232 10.94 11.00 -1.55
C GLY A 232 11.81 11.01 -2.80
N VAL A 233 12.74 10.07 -2.85
CA VAL A 233 13.62 9.78 -3.99
C VAL A 233 13.64 8.29 -4.18
N ALA A 234 13.33 7.81 -5.38
CA ALA A 234 13.47 6.40 -5.75
C ALA A 234 14.64 6.24 -6.72
N ALA A 235 15.41 5.17 -6.55
CA ALA A 235 16.49 4.81 -7.44
C ALA A 235 16.47 3.32 -7.75
N GLU A 236 16.71 3.00 -9.01
CA GLU A 236 16.80 1.62 -9.49
C GLU A 236 18.27 1.26 -9.75
N GLY A 237 18.70 0.15 -9.17
CA GLY A 237 20.00 -0.45 -9.39
C GLY A 237 19.90 -1.77 -10.17
N ARG A 238 21.05 -2.34 -10.54
CA ARG A 238 21.10 -3.64 -11.25
C ARG A 238 20.53 -4.80 -10.43
N SER A 239 20.66 -4.74 -9.11
CA SER A 239 20.31 -5.83 -8.20
C SER A 239 19.11 -5.53 -7.31
N GLY A 240 18.58 -4.30 -7.33
CA GLY A 240 17.48 -3.91 -6.45
C GLY A 240 17.09 -2.45 -6.59
N HIS A 241 16.13 -2.08 -5.79
CA HIS A 241 15.53 -0.76 -5.72
C HIS A 241 15.74 -0.14 -4.36
N VAL A 242 15.86 1.18 -4.34
CA VAL A 242 16.01 2.00 -3.13
C VAL A 242 14.94 3.08 -3.15
N HIS A 243 14.28 3.27 -2.03
CA HIS A 243 13.36 4.39 -1.82
C HIS A 243 13.74 5.14 -0.54
N LEU A 244 14.00 6.44 -0.67
CA LEU A 244 14.25 7.35 0.44
C LEU A 244 13.03 8.23 0.63
N THR A 245 12.55 8.39 1.87
CA THR A 245 11.47 9.31 2.20
C THR A 245 11.72 9.95 3.55
N ALA A 246 11.14 11.13 3.80
CA ALA A 246 11.20 11.82 5.09
C ALA A 246 9.87 11.64 5.83
N PRO A 247 9.77 10.73 6.82
CA PRO A 247 8.57 10.58 7.64
C PRO A 247 8.21 11.87 8.38
N THR A 248 9.24 12.57 8.87
CA THR A 248 9.17 13.92 9.47
C THR A 248 10.25 14.82 8.88
N GLY A 249 10.29 16.10 9.28
CA GLY A 249 11.34 17.03 8.84
C GLY A 249 12.75 16.62 9.25
N ASP A 250 12.87 15.88 10.35
CA ASP A 250 14.12 15.54 11.02
C ASP A 250 14.44 14.04 11.00
N ALA A 251 13.78 13.28 10.17
CA ALA A 251 14.02 11.84 10.02
C ALA A 251 14.08 11.44 8.55
N LEU A 252 14.86 10.40 8.26
CA LEU A 252 15.01 9.80 6.96
C LEU A 252 14.72 8.31 7.05
N LEU A 253 13.85 7.82 6.18
CA LEU A 253 13.55 6.40 6.03
C LEU A 253 14.10 5.90 4.70
N LEU A 254 14.95 4.89 4.76
CA LEU A 254 15.43 4.12 3.62
C LEU A 254 14.67 2.80 3.54
N VAL A 255 14.21 2.46 2.35
CA VAL A 255 13.62 1.16 2.02
C VAL A 255 14.43 0.55 0.88
N VAL A 256 14.93 -0.66 1.07
CA VAL A 256 15.71 -1.41 0.07
C VAL A 256 14.96 -2.70 -0.24
N ARG A 257 14.80 -3.02 -1.52
CA ARG A 257 14.24 -4.29 -1.99
C ARG A 257 15.04 -4.82 -3.16
N ASP A 258 14.97 -6.12 -3.36
CA ASP A 258 15.52 -6.74 -4.57
C ASP A 258 14.70 -6.36 -5.81
N ARG A 259 15.21 -6.70 -6.98
CA ARG A 259 14.60 -6.36 -8.26
C ARG A 259 13.30 -7.13 -8.55
N ALA A 260 13.00 -8.18 -7.80
CA ALA A 260 11.75 -8.93 -7.94
C ALA A 260 10.54 -8.12 -7.45
N VAL A 261 10.78 -7.12 -6.56
CA VAL A 261 9.72 -6.24 -6.08
C VAL A 261 9.52 -5.08 -7.06
N PRO A 262 8.35 -4.93 -7.72
CA PRO A 262 8.08 -3.81 -8.61
C PRO A 262 8.18 -2.46 -7.90
N MET A 263 8.60 -1.40 -8.62
CA MET A 263 8.75 -0.06 -8.05
C MET A 263 7.47 0.49 -7.40
N GLY A 264 6.29 0.19 -7.98
CA GLY A 264 5.01 0.57 -7.39
C GLY A 264 4.77 -0.07 -6.03
N ARG A 265 5.09 -1.35 -5.88
CA ARG A 265 5.01 -2.04 -4.60
C ARG A 265 6.02 -1.48 -3.59
N LEU A 266 7.26 -1.19 -4.03
CA LEU A 266 8.25 -0.53 -3.18
C LEU A 266 7.75 0.81 -2.64
N ALA A 267 7.11 1.63 -3.47
CA ALA A 267 6.54 2.91 -3.06
C ALA A 267 5.43 2.74 -2.00
N ILE A 268 4.57 1.71 -2.14
CA ILE A 268 3.53 1.37 -1.16
C ILE A 268 4.16 0.94 0.18
N ILE A 269 5.18 0.08 0.14
CA ILE A 269 5.93 -0.35 1.33
C ILE A 269 6.56 0.87 2.01
N ALA A 270 7.22 1.76 1.25
CA ALA A 270 7.84 2.96 1.76
C ALA A 270 6.82 3.91 2.42
N GLN A 271 5.65 4.10 1.82
CA GLN A 271 4.58 4.93 2.38
C GLN A 271 4.05 4.34 3.70
N ARG A 272 3.83 3.03 3.76
CA ARG A 272 3.38 2.33 4.97
C ARG A 272 4.43 2.39 6.08
N ALA A 273 5.69 2.13 5.75
CA ALA A 273 6.81 2.22 6.68
C ALA A 273 7.02 3.66 7.19
N ALA A 274 6.88 4.67 6.33
CA ALA A 274 6.93 6.08 6.73
C ALA A 274 5.78 6.46 7.69
N GLY A 275 4.58 5.91 7.48
CA GLY A 275 3.46 6.07 8.40
C GLY A 275 3.73 5.46 9.78
N ALA A 276 4.31 4.26 9.83
CA ALA A 276 4.71 3.60 11.08
C ALA A 276 5.82 4.39 11.80
N ALA A 277 6.86 4.79 11.07
CA ALA A 277 7.95 5.59 11.59
C ALA A 277 7.47 6.94 12.16
N ARG A 278 6.53 7.61 11.48
CA ARG A 278 5.96 8.88 11.97
C ARG A 278 5.24 8.69 13.30
N ARG A 279 4.36 7.70 13.41
CA ARG A 279 3.66 7.42 14.68
C ARG A 279 4.61 7.09 15.81
N TRP A 280 5.67 6.34 15.50
CA TRP A 280 6.69 6.01 16.50
C TRP A 280 7.47 7.25 16.94
N LEU A 281 7.88 8.12 16.01
CA LEU A 281 8.57 9.38 16.32
C LEU A 281 7.70 10.32 17.14
N GLU A 282 6.40 10.43 16.84
CA GLU A 282 5.45 11.25 17.62
C GLU A 282 5.24 10.72 19.05
N ALA A 283 5.43 9.42 19.27
CA ALA A 283 5.29 8.80 20.59
C ALA A 283 6.57 8.84 21.44
N HIS A 284 7.75 9.05 20.83
CA HIS A 284 9.05 8.92 21.50
C HIS A 284 9.96 10.17 21.34
N GLY A 285 9.50 11.18 20.61
CA GLY A 285 10.17 12.48 20.46
C GLY A 285 9.43 13.54 21.25
#